data_248d3f4f611fb40f4ba9f107a238bb98
#
_entry.id   248d3f4f611fb40f4ba9f107a238bb98
#
_cell.length_a   1.000
_cell.length_b   1.000
_cell.length_c   1.000
_cell.angle_alpha   90.00
_cell.angle_beta   90.00
_cell.angle_gamma   90.00
#
_symmetry.space_group_name_H-M   'P 1'
#
loop_
_entity.id
_entity.type
_entity.pdbx_description
1 polymer ?
#
loop_
_entity_poly.entity_id
_entity_poly.type
_entity_poly.pdbx_seq_one_letter_code
_entity_poly.pdbx_strand_id
1 'polypeptide(L)'
;MFVAKVLGNVWATRKHKHLSGFKLLIVKQIDPYDSSKLVGEAVMAVDGTIGAGPGDVVLVVDEGGSARKILGDSKSPVRTAVAGIIDSVNSRNREKKYA
;
A
#
# COMPACT_ATOMS: atom_id res chain seq x y z
N MET A 1 -6.36 7.95 1.38
CA MET A 1 -6.25 6.63 2.03
C MET A 1 -7.21 5.67 1.33
N PHE A 2 -6.76 4.47 1.04
CA PHE A 2 -7.61 3.47 0.37
C PHE A 2 -7.10 2.06 0.65
N VAL A 3 -7.98 1.08 0.43
CA VAL A 3 -7.66 -0.34 0.51
C VAL A 3 -7.25 -0.82 -0.87
N ALA A 4 -6.16 -1.56 -0.95
CA ALA A 4 -5.60 -2.01 -2.22
C ALA A 4 -5.05 -3.43 -2.13
N LYS A 5 -4.98 -4.09 -3.28
CA LYS A 5 -4.31 -5.39 -3.42
C LYS A 5 -2.91 -5.18 -3.94
N VAL A 6 -1.94 -5.85 -3.34
CA VAL A 6 -0.56 -5.85 -3.83
C VAL A 6 -0.48 -6.81 -5.02
N LEU A 7 -0.14 -6.28 -6.19
CA LEU A 7 -0.05 -7.04 -7.42
C LEU A 7 1.36 -7.55 -7.71
N GLY A 8 2.37 -6.84 -7.21
CA GLY A 8 3.75 -7.20 -7.49
C GLY A 8 4.74 -6.30 -6.80
N ASN A 9 6.01 -6.54 -7.08
CA ASN A 9 7.14 -5.77 -6.56
C ASN A 9 7.84 -5.03 -7.69
N VAL A 10 8.52 -3.93 -7.31
CA VAL A 10 9.41 -3.22 -8.22
C VAL A 10 10.83 -3.34 -7.64
N TRP A 11 11.78 -3.73 -8.48
CA TRP A 11 13.18 -3.79 -8.10
C TRP A 11 13.95 -2.68 -8.82
N ALA A 12 14.71 -1.90 -8.05
CA ALA A 12 15.53 -0.83 -8.61
C ALA A 12 16.98 -1.00 -8.15
N THR A 13 17.91 -1.01 -9.11
CA THR A 13 19.33 -1.10 -8.81
C THR A 13 19.85 0.19 -8.18
N ARG A 14 19.36 1.34 -8.66
CA ARG A 14 19.68 2.66 -8.11
C ARG A 14 18.40 3.37 -7.73
N LYS A 15 18.38 3.96 -6.55
CA LYS A 15 17.23 4.73 -6.06
C LYS A 15 17.72 5.77 -5.07
N HIS A 16 16.85 6.74 -4.80
CA HIS A 16 17.12 7.79 -3.83
C HIS A 16 17.54 7.17 -2.48
N LYS A 17 18.53 7.75 -1.81
CA LYS A 17 19.06 7.20 -0.55
C LYS A 17 17.98 7.03 0.53
N HIS A 18 16.95 7.89 0.53
CA HIS A 18 15.83 7.81 1.47
C HIS A 18 14.77 6.78 1.07
N LEU A 19 14.98 6.03 -0.02
CA LEU A 19 14.19 4.86 -0.38
C LEU A 19 14.93 3.56 -0.08
N SER A 20 16.21 3.62 0.27
CA SER A 20 17.01 2.43 0.56
C SER A 20 16.44 1.68 1.77
N GLY A 21 16.34 0.36 1.65
CA GLY A 21 15.78 -0.49 2.68
C GLY A 21 14.26 -0.62 2.64
N PHE A 22 13.57 0.15 1.79
CA PHE A 22 12.14 0.05 1.63
C PHE A 22 11.79 -0.85 0.44
N LYS A 23 10.66 -1.55 0.55
CA LYS A 23 10.08 -2.29 -0.57
C LYS A 23 9.28 -1.35 -1.44
N LEU A 24 9.38 -1.54 -2.75
CA LEU A 24 8.54 -0.85 -3.73
C LEU A 24 7.51 -1.84 -4.24
N LEU A 25 6.24 -1.55 -4.03
CA LEU A 25 5.13 -2.44 -4.38
C LEU A 25 4.26 -1.81 -5.45
N ILE A 26 3.67 -2.65 -6.28
CA ILE A 26 2.61 -2.23 -7.21
C ILE A 26 1.28 -2.62 -6.57
N VAL A 27 0.41 -1.64 -6.37
CA VAL A 27 -0.89 -1.83 -5.73
C VAL A 27 -2.00 -1.29 -6.62
N LYS A 28 -3.19 -1.87 -6.48
CA LYS A 28 -4.39 -1.40 -7.18
C LYS A 28 -5.55 -1.39 -6.20
N GLN A 29 -6.31 -0.30 -6.21
CA GLN A 29 -7.41 -0.10 -5.28
C GLN A 29 -8.49 -1.15 -5.46
N ILE A 30 -9.03 -1.64 -4.33
CA ILE A 30 -10.20 -2.50 -4.30
C ILE A 30 -11.43 -1.61 -4.20
N ASP A 31 -12.48 -1.93 -4.98
CA ASP A 31 -13.75 -1.23 -4.89
C ASP A 31 -14.29 -1.34 -3.46
N PRO A 32 -14.67 -0.22 -2.80
CA PRO A 32 -15.15 -0.26 -1.42
C PRO A 32 -16.42 -1.08 -1.21
N TYR A 33 -17.20 -1.26 -2.27
CA TYR A 33 -18.49 -1.96 -2.20
C TYR A 33 -18.49 -3.30 -2.91
N ASP A 34 -17.45 -3.62 -3.69
CA ASP A 34 -17.30 -4.90 -4.39
C ASP A 34 -15.87 -5.39 -4.25
N SER A 35 -15.65 -6.25 -3.27
CA SER A 35 -14.32 -6.78 -2.93
C SER A 35 -13.70 -7.64 -4.02
N SER A 36 -14.48 -8.07 -5.02
CA SER A 36 -13.97 -8.85 -6.14
C SER A 36 -13.43 -7.98 -7.28
N LYS A 37 -13.61 -6.65 -7.18
CA LYS A 37 -13.31 -5.72 -8.26
C LYS A 37 -12.17 -4.79 -7.89
N LEU A 38 -11.17 -4.70 -8.77
CA LEU A 38 -10.11 -3.70 -8.68
C LEU A 38 -10.49 -2.50 -9.52
N VAL A 39 -10.22 -1.30 -9.01
CA VAL A 39 -10.58 -0.04 -9.67
C VAL A 39 -9.40 0.91 -9.75
N GLY A 40 -9.48 1.84 -10.69
CA GLY A 40 -8.43 2.83 -10.89
C GLY A 40 -7.19 2.26 -11.55
N GLU A 41 -6.12 3.02 -11.54
CA GLU A 41 -4.84 2.61 -12.09
C GLU A 41 -3.98 1.93 -11.01
N ALA A 42 -3.11 1.04 -11.43
CA ALA A 42 -2.08 0.51 -10.55
C ALA A 42 -1.09 1.63 -10.24
N VAL A 43 -0.70 1.73 -8.98
CA VAL A 43 0.26 2.74 -8.52
C VAL A 43 1.35 2.08 -7.70
N MET A 44 2.48 2.78 -7.54
CA MET A 44 3.54 2.32 -6.66
C MET A 44 3.31 2.84 -5.25
N ALA A 45 3.51 1.95 -4.27
CA ALA A 45 3.50 2.29 -2.86
C ALA A 45 4.76 1.76 -2.20
N VAL A 46 5.21 2.46 -1.16
CA VAL A 46 6.42 2.07 -0.43
C VAL A 46 6.02 1.39 0.88
N ASP A 47 6.62 0.24 1.14
CA ASP A 47 6.50 -0.46 2.42
C ASP A 47 7.82 -0.37 3.18
N GLY A 48 7.80 0.33 4.31
CA GLY A 48 8.98 0.47 5.15
C GLY A 48 9.18 -0.70 6.10
N THR A 49 8.16 -1.06 6.87
CA THR A 49 8.29 -2.02 7.96
C THR A 49 7.10 -2.96 8.12
N ILE A 50 6.07 -2.82 7.29
CA ILE A 50 4.83 -3.62 7.45
C ILE A 50 5.05 -5.07 7.00
N GLY A 51 5.87 -5.27 5.97
CA GLY A 51 6.16 -6.61 5.47
C GLY A 51 5.14 -7.14 4.48
N ALA A 52 4.45 -6.26 3.77
CA ALA A 52 3.47 -6.68 2.77
C ALA A 52 4.15 -7.27 1.53
N GLY A 53 3.45 -8.15 0.84
CA GLY A 53 3.91 -8.79 -0.39
C GLY A 53 2.77 -9.07 -1.35
N PRO A 54 3.09 -9.60 -2.56
CA PRO A 54 2.07 -9.90 -3.57
C PRO A 54 0.95 -10.77 -3.01
N GLY A 55 -0.28 -10.42 -3.33
CA GLY A 55 -1.48 -11.09 -2.85
C GLY A 55 -2.06 -10.51 -1.56
N ASP A 56 -1.27 -9.76 -0.79
CA ASP A 56 -1.78 -9.11 0.41
C ASP A 56 -2.73 -7.96 0.06
N VAL A 57 -3.67 -7.71 0.97
CA VAL A 57 -4.55 -6.55 0.92
C VAL A 57 -4.06 -5.58 1.97
N VAL A 58 -3.85 -4.34 1.56
CA VAL A 58 -3.16 -3.35 2.39
C VAL A 58 -3.95 -2.05 2.50
N LEU A 59 -3.71 -1.34 3.58
CA LEU A 59 -4.17 0.04 3.73
C LEU A 59 -3.06 0.96 3.20
N VAL A 60 -3.42 1.82 2.27
CA VAL A 60 -2.48 2.73 1.61
C VAL A 60 -2.83 4.16 1.96
N VAL A 61 -1.84 4.93 2.37
CA VAL A 61 -1.95 6.38 2.51
C VAL A 61 -1.32 7.05 1.31
N ASP A 62 -1.93 8.13 0.85
CA ASP A 62 -1.51 8.87 -0.34
C ASP A 62 -1.40 10.35 0.00
N GLU A 63 -0.54 10.66 0.97
CA GLU A 63 -0.28 12.00 1.43
C GLU A 63 1.14 12.05 2.01
N GLY A 64 1.96 13.00 1.54
CA GLY A 64 3.39 13.01 1.82
C GLY A 64 3.75 13.11 3.30
N GLY A 65 3.05 13.94 4.07
CA GLY A 65 3.32 14.08 5.51
C GLY A 65 3.05 12.79 6.27
N SER A 66 1.90 12.17 6.02
CA SER A 66 1.53 10.89 6.66
C SER A 66 2.44 9.76 6.22
N ALA A 67 2.78 9.70 4.92
CA ALA A 67 3.67 8.68 4.40
C ALA A 67 5.06 8.77 5.06
N ARG A 68 5.61 9.97 5.19
CA ARG A 68 6.92 10.16 5.84
C ARG A 68 6.89 9.78 7.31
N LYS A 69 5.79 10.06 8.02
CA LYS A 69 5.63 9.63 9.41
C LYS A 69 5.62 8.11 9.54
N ILE A 70 4.87 7.43 8.68
CA ILE A 70 4.77 5.97 8.69
C ILE A 70 6.13 5.33 8.40
N LEU A 71 6.88 5.88 7.45
CA LEU A 71 8.20 5.38 7.09
C LEU A 71 9.28 5.76 8.10
N GLY A 72 9.02 6.74 8.95
CA GLY A 72 10.00 7.21 9.93
C GLY A 72 11.14 8.01 9.31
N ASP A 73 10.96 8.57 8.12
CA ASP A 73 11.98 9.33 7.40
C ASP A 73 11.38 10.62 6.85
N SER A 74 11.70 11.74 7.52
CA SER A 74 11.19 13.06 7.16
C SER A 74 11.71 13.59 5.81
N LYS A 75 12.75 12.96 5.27
CA LYS A 75 13.36 13.36 3.98
C LYS A 75 13.00 12.43 2.83
N SER A 76 12.17 11.44 3.08
CA SER A 76 11.74 10.51 2.04
C SER A 76 10.92 11.26 0.97
N PRO A 77 11.19 11.04 -0.33
CA PRO A 77 10.43 11.64 -1.42
C PRO A 77 9.09 10.92 -1.68
N VAL A 78 8.63 10.12 -0.75
CA VAL A 78 7.47 9.25 -0.92
C VAL A 78 6.19 9.97 -0.55
N ARG A 79 5.15 9.78 -1.36
CA ARG A 79 3.80 10.23 -1.08
C ARG A 79 2.86 9.07 -0.76
N THR A 80 3.06 7.92 -1.36
CA THR A 80 2.17 6.76 -1.25
C THR A 80 2.87 5.65 -0.47
N ALA A 81 2.33 5.29 0.67
CA ALA A 81 2.95 4.32 1.57
C ALA A 81 1.93 3.34 2.13
N VAL A 82 2.41 2.13 2.40
CA VAL A 82 1.61 1.09 3.06
C VAL A 82 1.60 1.35 4.56
N ALA A 83 0.39 1.48 5.12
CA ALA A 83 0.18 1.74 6.54
C ALA A 83 -0.18 0.48 7.32
N GLY A 84 -0.66 -0.57 6.68
CA GLY A 84 -1.05 -1.79 7.38
C GLY A 84 -1.49 -2.89 6.41
N ILE A 85 -1.63 -4.10 6.94
CA ILE A 85 -2.20 -5.23 6.23
C ILE A 85 -3.64 -5.38 6.71
N ILE A 86 -4.57 -5.56 5.78
CA ILE A 86 -6.00 -5.64 6.05
C ILE A 86 -6.41 -7.09 6.23
N ASP A 87 -7.04 -7.39 7.36
CA ASP A 87 -7.58 -8.72 7.63
C ASP A 87 -9.01 -8.86 7.14
N SER A 88 -9.83 -7.82 7.32
CA SER A 88 -11.23 -7.83 6.88
C SER A 88 -11.75 -6.43 6.62
N VAL A 89 -12.81 -6.34 5.84
CA VAL A 89 -13.55 -5.09 5.59
C VAL A 89 -15.03 -5.37 5.77
N ASN A 90 -15.68 -4.52 6.57
CA ASN A 90 -17.13 -4.53 6.75
C ASN A 90 -17.75 -3.38 5.97
N SER A 91 -18.72 -3.67 5.12
CA SER A 91 -19.40 -2.68 4.32
C SER A 91 -20.82 -3.14 4.02
N ARG A 92 -21.81 -2.28 4.24
CA ARG A 92 -23.22 -2.57 3.96
C ARG A 92 -23.69 -3.88 4.59
N ASN A 93 -23.34 -4.11 5.87
CA ASN A 93 -23.66 -5.32 6.62
C ASN A 93 -23.05 -6.59 6.03
N ARG A 94 -22.01 -6.44 5.22
CA ARG A 94 -21.22 -7.56 4.67
C ARG A 94 -19.81 -7.48 5.19
N GLU A 95 -19.24 -8.64 5.44
CA GLU A 95 -17.84 -8.77 5.82
C GLU A 95 -17.08 -9.54 4.75
N LYS A 96 -15.95 -9.02 4.32
CA LYS A 96 -15.00 -9.71 3.47
C LYS A 96 -13.71 -9.94 4.25
N LYS A 97 -13.31 -11.18 4.40
CA LYS A 97 -12.03 -11.55 5.04
C LYS A 97 -10.95 -11.73 4.00
N TYR A 98 -9.77 -11.18 4.27
CA TYR A 98 -8.60 -11.29 3.40
C TYR A 98 -7.48 -12.12 4.03
N ALA A 99 -7.62 -12.43 5.30
CA ALA A 99 -6.65 -13.24 6.03
C ALA A 99 -7.34 -14.25 6.93
#